data_ca5f3809fa29d17a3f5c761b0fae3924
#
_entry.id   ca5f3809fa29d17a3f5c761b0fae3924
#
_cell.length_a   1.000
_cell.length_b   1.000
_cell.length_c   1.000
_cell.angle_alpha   90.00
_cell.angle_beta   90.00
_cell.angle_gamma   90.00
#
_symmetry.space_group_name_H-M   'P 1'
#
loop_
_entity.id
_entity.type
_entity.pdbx_description
1 polymer ?
#
loop_
_entity_poly.entity_id
_entity_poly.type
_entity_poly.pdbx_seq_one_letter_code
_entity_poly.pdbx_strand_id
1 'polypeptide(L)'
;MEDGAAARTLLPGADGERLFLTAAEGDKLLTLCLDRATGKVLWRRQAPRARTTQIRAKNTASSPSPVTDGENVYVFFEDFGMLSYGPDGNERWRHAIEPLNMPYGAGASPIVADGLALLLCDQDTGSYLLALDRQTGQRRWKTGRPEATHGFATPVIYRPAKGPAQVVVSGAYQVDAYDLESGERIWWVRGMAWQAKSTPVVAGDILYVHSWMASPSELGLRGSVPEFKKALEDWDADKDGRIAPAEAPDPEMRKLWFLFDLDKDGLMNEREWNIHRARATARNGLYALRPGAGRGDLTDSAVLWRYEKGLPNIPSPVLYKNVLYMLKEGGILTALDPASGSVLKQGRLEGALEPYFASPVAGDGKLFTVSLNGKLAVIEAGAEWKILSVSDLGEECWATPAIAGGRLYVRTASAIYCFGNKPQP
;
A
#
# COMPACT_ATOMS: atom_id res chain seq x y z
N MET A 1 -28.68 0.31 15.13
CA MET A 1 -27.98 0.20 13.81
C MET A 1 -26.61 -0.32 14.14
N GLU A 2 -26.40 -1.59 13.88
CA GLU A 2 -25.15 -2.29 14.19
C GLU A 2 -24.09 -1.83 13.20
N ASP A 3 -22.98 -1.33 13.73
CA ASP A 3 -21.82 -0.96 12.94
C ASP A 3 -21.24 -2.19 12.23
N GLY A 4 -21.62 -2.36 10.97
CA GLY A 4 -21.11 -3.41 10.11
C GLY A 4 -19.61 -3.26 9.90
N ALA A 5 -18.85 -4.18 10.47
CA ALA A 5 -17.40 -4.23 10.37
C ALA A 5 -16.96 -4.35 8.90
N ALA A 6 -16.45 -3.27 8.33
CA ALA A 6 -15.87 -3.27 6.99
C ALA A 6 -14.53 -4.00 6.98
N ALA A 7 -14.52 -5.24 6.58
CA ALA A 7 -13.29 -5.94 6.25
C ALA A 7 -12.93 -5.72 4.76
N ARG A 8 -11.65 -5.55 4.43
CA ARG A 8 -11.27 -4.83 3.21
C ARG A 8 -10.53 -5.61 2.13
N THR A 9 -10.12 -6.86 2.31
CA THR A 9 -9.39 -7.57 1.24
C THR A 9 -9.61 -9.08 1.21
N LEU A 10 -9.61 -9.63 0.01
CA LEU A 10 -9.72 -11.06 -0.30
C LEU A 10 -8.41 -11.55 -0.90
N LEU A 11 -7.84 -12.63 -0.36
CA LEU A 11 -6.83 -13.42 -1.04
C LEU A 11 -7.28 -14.88 -1.10
N PRO A 12 -7.29 -15.49 -2.29
CA PRO A 12 -7.53 -16.94 -2.42
C PRO A 12 -6.35 -17.72 -1.85
N GLY A 13 -6.62 -18.80 -1.13
CA GLY A 13 -5.60 -19.76 -0.73
C GLY A 13 -4.91 -20.36 -1.95
N ALA A 14 -3.63 -20.69 -1.83
CA ALA A 14 -2.85 -21.22 -2.96
C ALA A 14 -3.20 -22.66 -3.32
N ASP A 15 -3.90 -23.40 -2.46
CA ASP A 15 -4.50 -24.70 -2.82
C ASP A 15 -5.68 -24.57 -3.79
N GLY A 16 -6.04 -23.31 -4.10
CA GLY A 16 -7.10 -22.99 -5.03
C GLY A 16 -8.52 -23.23 -4.52
N GLU A 17 -8.72 -23.76 -3.30
CA GLU A 17 -10.03 -24.14 -2.78
C GLU A 17 -10.51 -23.22 -1.64
N ARG A 18 -9.66 -22.37 -1.09
CA ARG A 18 -9.97 -21.53 0.08
C ARG A 18 -9.85 -20.05 -0.20
N LEU A 19 -10.65 -19.29 0.53
CA LEU A 19 -10.56 -17.83 0.63
C LEU A 19 -10.29 -17.44 2.07
N PHE A 20 -9.35 -16.55 2.29
CA PHE A 20 -9.01 -16.03 3.61
C PHE A 20 -9.38 -14.56 3.72
N LEU A 21 -9.90 -14.18 4.87
CA LEU A 21 -10.32 -12.82 5.19
C LEU A 21 -9.86 -12.42 6.57
N THR A 22 -9.55 -11.14 6.73
CA THR A 22 -9.53 -10.47 8.03
C THR A 22 -10.82 -9.70 8.24
N ALA A 23 -11.30 -9.64 9.46
CA ALA A 23 -12.49 -8.89 9.86
C ALA A 23 -12.34 -8.35 11.28
N ALA A 24 -13.05 -7.26 11.57
CA ALA A 24 -13.29 -6.78 12.92
C ALA A 24 -14.80 -6.81 13.21
N GLU A 25 -15.20 -7.39 14.33
CA GLU A 25 -16.58 -7.49 14.76
C GLU A 25 -16.66 -7.05 16.22
N GLY A 26 -17.09 -5.82 16.46
CA GLY A 26 -16.94 -5.19 17.77
C GLY A 26 -15.47 -5.21 18.19
N ASP A 27 -15.22 -5.77 19.36
CA ASP A 27 -13.85 -5.90 19.91
C ASP A 27 -13.05 -7.10 19.37
N LYS A 28 -13.64 -7.90 18.48
CA LYS A 28 -13.01 -9.12 17.99
C LYS A 28 -12.26 -8.88 16.69
N LEU A 29 -11.00 -9.29 16.66
CA LEU A 29 -10.19 -9.38 15.45
C LEU A 29 -10.28 -10.81 14.91
N LEU A 30 -10.71 -10.99 13.68
CA LEU A 30 -11.08 -12.29 13.15
C LEU A 30 -10.31 -12.62 11.89
N THR A 31 -9.90 -13.87 11.79
CA THR A 31 -9.49 -14.51 10.54
C THR A 31 -10.53 -15.55 10.16
N LEU A 32 -11.03 -15.47 8.94
CA LEU A 32 -11.99 -16.42 8.38
C LEU A 32 -11.36 -17.16 7.21
N CYS A 33 -11.67 -18.44 7.12
CA CYS A 33 -11.42 -19.26 5.96
C CYS A 33 -12.78 -19.75 5.39
N LEU A 34 -12.96 -19.53 4.12
CA LEU A 34 -14.16 -19.96 3.40
C LEU A 34 -13.80 -20.99 2.34
N ASP A 35 -14.69 -21.93 2.13
CA ASP A 35 -14.67 -22.76 0.93
C ASP A 35 -14.95 -21.88 -0.30
N ARG A 36 -14.05 -21.92 -1.27
CA ARG A 36 -14.09 -21.04 -2.43
C ARG A 36 -15.26 -21.35 -3.37
N ALA A 37 -15.69 -22.60 -3.44
CA ALA A 37 -16.76 -23.01 -4.35
C ALA A 37 -18.15 -22.65 -3.82
N THR A 38 -18.34 -22.76 -2.51
CA THR A 38 -19.65 -22.65 -1.85
C THR A 38 -19.82 -21.37 -1.03
N GLY A 39 -18.72 -20.69 -0.66
CA GLY A 39 -18.72 -19.55 0.27
C GLY A 39 -18.93 -19.97 1.73
N LYS A 40 -19.02 -21.28 2.03
CA LYS A 40 -19.22 -21.77 3.40
C LYS A 40 -17.99 -21.46 4.26
N VAL A 41 -18.22 -20.94 5.47
CA VAL A 41 -17.16 -20.74 6.45
C VAL A 41 -16.67 -22.10 6.94
N LEU A 42 -15.41 -22.41 6.66
CA LEU A 42 -14.74 -23.63 7.09
C LEU A 42 -14.24 -23.51 8.54
N TRP A 43 -13.65 -22.36 8.85
CA TRP A 43 -13.25 -22.04 10.21
C TRP A 43 -13.17 -20.51 10.42
N ARG A 44 -13.24 -20.11 11.69
CA ARG A 44 -13.12 -18.76 12.18
C ARG A 44 -12.19 -18.74 13.38
N ARG A 45 -11.22 -17.84 13.41
CA ARG A 45 -10.28 -17.70 14.53
C ARG A 45 -10.26 -16.26 15.00
N GLN A 46 -10.29 -16.10 16.29
CA GLN A 46 -10.15 -14.80 16.94
C GLN A 46 -8.69 -14.59 17.33
N ALA A 47 -8.11 -13.50 16.85
CA ALA A 47 -6.78 -13.07 17.29
C ALA A 47 -6.85 -12.40 18.66
N PRO A 48 -5.77 -12.42 19.44
CA PRO A 48 -5.67 -11.58 20.63
C PRO A 48 -5.79 -10.10 20.24
N ARG A 49 -6.39 -9.31 21.12
CA ARG A 49 -6.42 -7.85 20.97
C ARG A 49 -5.73 -7.23 22.17
N ALA A 50 -4.45 -6.84 21.99
CA ALA A 50 -3.64 -6.29 23.07
C ALA A 50 -3.96 -4.82 23.37
N ARG A 51 -4.58 -4.12 22.41
CA ARG A 51 -4.92 -2.69 22.47
C ARG A 51 -6.07 -2.36 21.52
N THR A 52 -6.59 -1.15 21.62
CA THR A 52 -7.54 -0.58 20.65
C THR A 52 -6.96 0.71 20.11
N THR A 53 -6.45 0.67 18.87
CA THR A 53 -5.88 1.83 18.20
C THR A 53 -6.99 2.79 17.77
N GLN A 54 -6.80 4.08 18.09
CA GLN A 54 -7.71 5.14 17.64
C GLN A 54 -7.40 5.49 16.20
N ILE A 55 -8.21 5.02 15.27
CA ILE A 55 -8.03 5.21 13.84
C ILE A 55 -8.91 6.36 13.36
N ARG A 56 -8.30 7.36 12.68
CA ARG A 56 -8.98 8.57 12.16
C ARG A 56 -9.72 8.31 10.87
N ALA A 57 -10.48 7.43 10.60
CA ALA A 57 -11.26 7.16 9.40
C ALA A 57 -10.64 6.25 8.33
N LYS A 58 -11.47 5.51 7.67
CA LYS A 58 -11.34 4.66 6.49
C LYS A 58 -10.59 3.33 6.65
N ASN A 59 -9.56 3.21 7.47
CA ASN A 59 -8.99 1.92 7.84
C ASN A 59 -9.65 1.35 9.11
N THR A 60 -9.46 0.07 9.31
CA THR A 60 -9.85 -0.65 10.52
C THR A 60 -8.66 -1.50 10.97
N ALA A 61 -8.68 -2.01 12.18
CA ALA A 61 -7.64 -2.91 12.68
C ALA A 61 -7.47 -4.19 11.83
N SER A 62 -8.40 -4.45 10.91
CA SER A 62 -8.40 -5.60 9.99
C SER A 62 -8.23 -5.20 8.51
N SER A 63 -7.77 -3.99 8.22
CA SER A 63 -7.58 -3.51 6.84
C SER A 63 -6.49 -4.26 6.06
N PRO A 64 -5.35 -4.67 6.66
CA PRO A 64 -4.37 -5.48 5.96
C PRO A 64 -4.93 -6.82 5.48
N SER A 65 -4.52 -7.19 4.27
CA SER A 65 -4.93 -8.45 3.63
C SER A 65 -4.21 -9.64 4.21
N PRO A 66 -4.84 -10.80 4.33
CA PRO A 66 -4.13 -12.06 4.51
C PRO A 66 -3.21 -12.36 3.32
N VAL A 67 -2.13 -13.07 3.56
CA VAL A 67 -1.29 -13.68 2.52
C VAL A 67 -1.12 -15.17 2.79
N THR A 68 -0.99 -15.99 1.76
CA THR A 68 -0.74 -17.44 1.90
C THR A 68 0.44 -17.87 1.03
N ASP A 69 1.15 -18.87 1.49
CA ASP A 69 2.22 -19.55 0.76
C ASP A 69 1.78 -20.91 0.19
N GLY A 70 0.50 -21.22 0.33
CA GLY A 70 -0.07 -22.50 -0.07
C GLY A 70 -0.19 -23.52 1.06
N GLU A 71 0.56 -23.34 2.12
CA GLU A 71 0.56 -24.20 3.30
C GLU A 71 -0.13 -23.52 4.49
N ASN A 72 0.23 -22.27 4.73
CA ASN A 72 -0.27 -21.49 5.84
C ASN A 72 -0.83 -20.14 5.36
N VAL A 73 -1.64 -19.51 6.18
CA VAL A 73 -2.09 -18.14 6.00
C VAL A 73 -1.45 -17.26 7.07
N TYR A 74 -1.02 -16.08 6.67
CA TYR A 74 -0.40 -15.06 7.50
C TYR A 74 -1.28 -13.83 7.51
N VAL A 75 -1.58 -13.33 8.70
CA VAL A 75 -2.44 -12.17 8.90
C VAL A 75 -1.74 -11.14 9.79
N PHE A 76 -2.09 -9.91 9.60
CA PHE A 76 -1.63 -8.81 10.42
C PHE A 76 -2.81 -8.02 10.96
N PHE A 77 -2.82 -7.80 12.27
CA PHE A 77 -3.73 -6.90 12.95
C PHE A 77 -2.94 -5.83 13.71
N GLU A 78 -3.19 -4.57 13.43
CA GLU A 78 -2.48 -3.45 14.08
C GLU A 78 -2.57 -3.49 15.61
N ASP A 79 -3.71 -3.91 16.13
CA ASP A 79 -3.96 -4.00 17.58
C ASP A 79 -3.25 -5.17 18.27
N PHE A 80 -2.52 -6.00 17.51
CA PHE A 80 -1.78 -7.14 18.06
C PHE A 80 -0.41 -7.32 17.39
N GLY A 81 -0.38 -7.65 16.11
CA GLY A 81 0.79 -8.08 15.37
C GLY A 81 0.47 -9.13 14.31
N MET A 82 1.42 -9.98 13.99
CA MET A 82 1.27 -11.04 12.99
C MET A 82 0.90 -12.37 13.62
N LEU A 83 0.08 -13.15 12.90
CA LEU A 83 -0.26 -14.53 13.23
C LEU A 83 -0.16 -15.40 11.98
N SER A 84 0.14 -16.68 12.18
CA SER A 84 0.05 -17.70 11.15
C SER A 84 -0.89 -18.80 11.57
N TYR A 85 -1.73 -19.25 10.63
CA TYR A 85 -2.63 -20.38 10.81
C TYR A 85 -2.40 -21.41 9.71
N GLY A 86 -2.52 -22.68 10.07
CA GLY A 86 -2.54 -23.76 9.11
C GLY A 86 -3.86 -23.85 8.34
N PRO A 87 -3.95 -24.75 7.36
CA PRO A 87 -5.16 -24.96 6.55
C PRO A 87 -6.38 -25.41 7.38
N ASP A 88 -6.16 -26.03 8.53
CA ASP A 88 -7.14 -26.44 9.54
C ASP A 88 -7.56 -25.31 10.51
N GLY A 89 -6.95 -24.13 10.36
CA GLY A 89 -7.14 -22.98 11.23
C GLY A 89 -6.42 -23.09 12.57
N ASN A 90 -5.58 -24.11 12.79
CA ASN A 90 -4.75 -24.16 13.99
C ASN A 90 -3.64 -23.12 13.89
N GLU A 91 -3.47 -22.35 14.98
CA GLU A 91 -2.41 -21.36 15.05
C GLU A 91 -1.05 -22.05 15.03
N ARG A 92 -0.19 -21.61 14.12
CA ARG A 92 1.20 -22.06 14.01
C ARG A 92 2.11 -21.24 14.91
N TRP A 93 1.96 -19.93 14.84
CA TRP A 93 2.69 -18.97 15.66
C TRP A 93 1.99 -17.61 15.72
N ARG A 94 2.42 -16.80 16.65
CA ARG A 94 2.07 -15.39 16.78
C ARG A 94 3.28 -14.55 17.14
N HIS A 95 3.32 -13.32 16.63
CA HIS A 95 4.38 -12.34 16.88
C HIS A 95 3.73 -10.99 17.18
N ALA A 96 3.77 -10.58 18.43
CA ALA A 96 3.26 -9.27 18.84
C ALA A 96 4.21 -8.16 18.38
N ILE A 97 3.64 -7.00 18.04
CA ILE A 97 4.42 -5.79 17.72
C ILE A 97 4.03 -4.66 18.67
N GLU A 98 4.94 -3.68 18.81
CA GLU A 98 4.66 -2.44 19.54
C GLU A 98 3.55 -1.64 18.85
N PRO A 99 2.83 -0.78 19.60
CA PRO A 99 1.87 0.15 19.03
C PRO A 99 2.49 0.99 17.91
N LEU A 100 1.75 1.16 16.81
CA LEU A 100 2.20 1.99 15.69
C LEU A 100 1.72 3.43 15.89
N ASN A 101 2.59 4.39 15.58
CA ASN A 101 2.24 5.82 15.55
C ASN A 101 1.69 6.16 14.15
N MET A 102 0.47 5.68 13.86
CA MET A 102 -0.19 5.85 12.57
C MET A 102 -1.59 6.46 12.75
N PRO A 103 -1.83 7.70 12.30
CA PRO A 103 -3.11 8.36 12.54
C PRO A 103 -4.29 7.74 11.78
N TYR A 104 -4.03 6.98 10.71
CA TYR A 104 -5.06 6.39 9.84
C TYR A 104 -5.13 4.87 9.90
N GLY A 105 -4.40 4.25 10.82
CA GLY A 105 -4.29 2.80 10.93
C GLY A 105 -3.45 2.14 9.84
N ALA A 106 -3.02 0.91 10.07
CA ALA A 106 -2.17 0.17 9.14
C ALA A 106 -2.92 -0.20 7.85
N GLY A 107 -2.29 0.06 6.70
CA GLY A 107 -2.80 -0.31 5.37
C GLY A 107 -1.90 -1.31 4.63
N ALA A 108 -0.62 -1.37 4.98
CA ALA A 108 0.31 -2.33 4.39
C ALA A 108 -0.02 -3.76 4.81
N SER A 109 -0.08 -4.66 3.84
CA SER A 109 -0.32 -6.08 4.09
C SER A 109 1.00 -6.84 4.26
N PRO A 110 1.02 -7.95 5.01
CA PRO A 110 2.17 -8.82 5.01
C PRO A 110 2.39 -9.46 3.64
N ILE A 111 3.64 -9.82 3.34
CA ILE A 111 4.02 -10.62 2.18
C ILE A 111 4.86 -11.81 2.60
N VAL A 112 4.92 -12.85 1.77
CA VAL A 112 5.75 -14.04 2.01
C VAL A 112 6.68 -14.31 0.83
N ALA A 113 7.93 -14.60 1.13
CA ALA A 113 8.95 -14.97 0.13
C ALA A 113 10.11 -15.71 0.79
N ASP A 114 10.68 -16.70 0.10
CA ASP A 114 11.94 -17.39 0.45
C ASP A 114 12.08 -17.76 1.94
N GLY A 115 11.02 -18.31 2.52
CA GLY A 115 11.03 -18.73 3.93
C GLY A 115 10.76 -17.60 4.94
N LEU A 116 10.47 -16.39 4.48
CA LEU A 116 10.20 -15.21 5.30
C LEU A 116 8.73 -14.77 5.19
N ALA A 117 8.20 -14.29 6.31
CA ALA A 117 7.00 -13.47 6.38
C ALA A 117 7.42 -12.04 6.72
N LEU A 118 7.08 -11.08 5.86
CA LEU A 118 7.56 -9.71 5.92
C LEU A 118 6.41 -8.74 6.24
N LEU A 119 6.70 -7.74 7.04
CA LEU A 119 5.76 -6.69 7.41
C LEU A 119 6.43 -5.32 7.34
N LEU A 120 5.81 -4.39 6.61
CA LEU A 120 6.20 -2.98 6.63
C LEU A 120 5.41 -2.23 7.70
N CYS A 121 6.14 -1.55 8.58
CA CYS A 121 5.60 -0.68 9.62
C CYS A 121 6.14 0.75 9.43
N ASP A 122 5.76 1.40 8.31
CA ASP A 122 6.04 2.82 8.09
C ASP A 122 5.06 3.66 8.89
N GLN A 123 5.58 4.47 9.81
CA GLN A 123 4.85 5.27 10.79
C GLN A 123 5.55 6.61 11.06
N ASP A 124 4.92 7.52 11.78
CA ASP A 124 5.48 8.87 11.98
C ASP A 124 6.80 8.86 12.75
N THR A 125 6.95 7.93 13.69
CA THR A 125 8.20 7.74 14.44
C THR A 125 8.56 6.27 14.55
N GLY A 126 9.84 5.93 14.33
CA GLY A 126 10.33 4.56 14.50
C GLY A 126 9.87 3.58 13.42
N SER A 127 9.76 4.02 12.16
CA SER A 127 9.45 3.17 11.00
C SER A 127 10.44 2.02 10.84
N TYR A 128 9.96 0.86 10.41
CA TYR A 128 10.79 -0.31 10.19
C TYR A 128 10.19 -1.30 9.18
N LEU A 129 11.05 -2.12 8.61
CA LEU A 129 10.72 -3.34 7.88
C LEU A 129 11.11 -4.54 8.75
N LEU A 130 10.19 -5.48 8.92
CA LEU A 130 10.34 -6.67 9.76
C LEU A 130 10.28 -7.94 8.92
N ALA A 131 11.21 -8.86 9.13
CA ALA A 131 11.15 -10.21 8.59
C ALA A 131 11.11 -11.23 9.71
N LEU A 132 10.14 -12.13 9.62
CA LEU A 132 9.97 -13.26 10.50
C LEU A 132 10.24 -14.55 9.72
N ASP A 133 10.80 -15.53 10.41
CA ASP A 133 10.82 -16.89 9.89
C ASP A 133 9.39 -17.38 9.67
N ARG A 134 9.09 -17.83 8.45
CA ARG A 134 7.74 -18.20 8.03
C ARG A 134 7.16 -19.35 8.84
N GLN A 135 7.99 -20.30 9.29
CA GLN A 135 7.55 -21.49 10.01
C GLN A 135 7.38 -21.27 11.50
N THR A 136 8.25 -20.43 12.09
CA THR A 136 8.34 -20.28 13.56
C THR A 136 7.86 -18.94 14.08
N GLY A 137 7.71 -17.92 13.23
CA GLY A 137 7.39 -16.55 13.64
C GLY A 137 8.53 -15.84 14.38
N GLN A 138 9.71 -16.44 14.47
CA GLN A 138 10.87 -15.81 15.09
C GLN A 138 11.44 -14.72 14.16
N ARG A 139 11.86 -13.62 14.76
CA ARG A 139 12.46 -12.50 14.01
C ARG A 139 13.80 -12.93 13.39
N ARG A 140 13.89 -12.84 12.07
CA ARG A 140 15.12 -13.02 11.32
C ARG A 140 15.93 -11.72 11.29
N TRP A 141 15.26 -10.62 10.95
CA TRP A 141 15.83 -9.27 10.98
C TRP A 141 14.75 -8.20 11.17
N LYS A 142 15.19 -7.01 11.57
CA LYS A 142 14.37 -5.79 11.64
C LYS A 142 15.24 -4.61 11.23
N THR A 143 14.87 -3.91 10.16
CA THR A 143 15.64 -2.78 9.63
C THR A 143 14.87 -1.49 9.88
N GLY A 144 15.50 -0.53 10.57
CA GLY A 144 14.95 0.80 10.80
C GLY A 144 14.89 1.60 9.50
N ARG A 145 13.88 2.44 9.38
CA ARG A 145 13.63 3.33 8.24
C ARG A 145 13.44 4.77 8.71
N PRO A 146 14.52 5.42 9.20
CA PRO A 146 14.39 6.74 9.86
C PRO A 146 13.90 7.85 8.93
N GLU A 147 14.09 7.72 7.62
CA GLU A 147 13.62 8.68 6.61
C GLU A 147 12.12 8.55 6.29
N ALA A 148 11.51 7.42 6.65
CA ALA A 148 10.11 7.17 6.35
C ALA A 148 9.18 7.79 7.40
N THR A 149 8.01 8.24 6.93
CA THR A 149 6.84 8.56 7.75
C THR A 149 5.74 7.55 7.44
N HIS A 150 4.54 7.73 8.01
CA HIS A 150 3.45 6.79 7.76
C HIS A 150 3.15 6.60 6.27
N GLY A 151 3.01 5.34 5.89
CA GLY A 151 2.70 4.86 4.55
C GLY A 151 1.81 3.62 4.59
N PHE A 152 1.19 3.28 3.47
CA PHE A 152 0.16 2.24 3.39
C PHE A 152 0.44 1.23 2.27
N ALA A 153 1.51 1.45 1.49
CA ALA A 153 1.86 0.58 0.38
C ALA A 153 2.35 -0.79 0.87
N THR A 154 1.84 -1.84 0.29
CA THR A 154 2.36 -3.20 0.52
C THR A 154 3.70 -3.36 -0.22
N PRO A 155 4.75 -3.90 0.41
CA PRO A 155 6.01 -4.19 -0.26
C PRO A 155 5.85 -5.22 -1.37
N VAL A 156 6.81 -5.24 -2.30
CA VAL A 156 6.89 -6.25 -3.35
C VAL A 156 8.26 -6.90 -3.40
N ILE A 157 8.32 -8.12 -3.92
CA ILE A 157 9.60 -8.80 -4.15
C ILE A 157 10.09 -8.50 -5.55
N TYR A 158 11.29 -7.98 -5.65
CA TYR A 158 12.00 -7.76 -6.90
C TYR A 158 13.20 -8.71 -7.00
N ARG A 159 13.31 -9.38 -8.14
CA ARG A 159 14.41 -10.31 -8.43
C ARG A 159 15.16 -9.81 -9.65
N PRO A 160 16.22 -9.00 -9.43
CA PRO A 160 17.04 -8.52 -10.55
C PRO A 160 17.72 -9.69 -11.26
N ALA A 161 18.05 -9.50 -12.54
CA ALA A 161 18.79 -10.51 -13.30
C ALA A 161 20.19 -10.81 -12.71
N LYS A 162 20.74 -9.86 -11.96
CA LYS A 162 22.02 -10.01 -11.22
C LYS A 162 21.86 -9.43 -9.82
N GLY A 163 22.35 -10.16 -8.82
CA GLY A 163 22.29 -9.77 -7.41
C GLY A 163 21.21 -10.52 -6.61
N PRO A 164 21.05 -10.19 -5.33
CA PRO A 164 20.10 -10.86 -4.45
C PRO A 164 18.65 -10.48 -4.76
N ALA A 165 17.71 -11.31 -4.28
CA ALA A 165 16.32 -10.94 -4.20
C ALA A 165 16.13 -9.76 -3.25
N GLN A 166 15.23 -8.87 -3.56
CA GLN A 166 15.05 -7.60 -2.86
C GLN A 166 13.58 -7.41 -2.44
N VAL A 167 13.40 -6.79 -1.27
CA VAL A 167 12.11 -6.24 -0.86
C VAL A 167 12.08 -4.78 -1.25
N VAL A 168 11.18 -4.41 -2.16
CA VAL A 168 11.00 -3.02 -2.59
C VAL A 168 9.81 -2.40 -1.86
N VAL A 169 10.05 -1.26 -1.27
CA VAL A 169 9.09 -0.49 -0.49
C VAL A 169 8.87 0.85 -1.16
N SER A 170 7.63 1.14 -1.54
CA SER A 170 7.21 2.51 -1.86
C SER A 170 6.90 3.22 -0.54
N GLY A 171 7.83 4.04 -0.07
CA GLY A 171 7.70 4.82 1.15
C GLY A 171 7.34 6.27 0.88
N ALA A 172 7.22 7.07 1.96
CA ALA A 172 7.07 8.52 1.86
C ALA A 172 8.35 9.13 1.27
N TYR A 173 8.20 9.93 0.22
CA TYR A 173 9.25 10.69 -0.48
C TYR A 173 10.30 9.88 -1.24
N GLN A 174 10.34 8.56 -1.06
CA GLN A 174 11.30 7.70 -1.73
C GLN A 174 10.82 6.26 -1.88
N VAL A 175 11.45 5.55 -2.81
CA VAL A 175 11.36 4.09 -2.94
C VAL A 175 12.67 3.52 -2.46
N ASP A 176 12.61 2.47 -1.64
CA ASP A 176 13.78 1.78 -1.10
C ASP A 176 13.77 0.31 -1.49
N ALA A 177 14.94 -0.27 -1.65
CA ALA A 177 15.10 -1.71 -1.75
C ALA A 177 16.03 -2.25 -0.68
N TYR A 178 15.63 -3.38 -0.12
CA TYR A 178 16.36 -4.09 0.91
C TYR A 178 16.69 -5.50 0.44
N ASP A 179 17.85 -5.98 0.79
CA ASP A 179 18.21 -7.39 0.61
C ASP A 179 17.20 -8.28 1.35
N LEU A 180 16.64 -9.26 0.66
CA LEU A 180 15.60 -10.09 1.24
C LEU A 180 16.11 -10.96 2.40
N GLU A 181 17.35 -11.41 2.35
CA GLU A 181 17.92 -12.32 3.35
C GLU A 181 18.43 -11.57 4.59
N SER A 182 19.15 -10.46 4.37
CA SER A 182 19.80 -9.71 5.47
C SER A 182 19.02 -8.52 5.97
N GLY A 183 18.10 -7.96 5.17
CA GLY A 183 17.40 -6.72 5.46
C GLY A 183 18.27 -5.47 5.26
N GLU A 184 19.49 -5.59 4.71
CA GLU A 184 20.33 -4.43 4.40
C GLU A 184 19.74 -3.62 3.26
N ARG A 185 19.75 -2.28 3.41
CA ARG A 185 19.32 -1.36 2.36
C ARG A 185 20.29 -1.37 1.20
N ILE A 186 19.81 -1.68 -0.01
CA ILE A 186 20.64 -1.79 -1.21
C ILE A 186 20.68 -0.47 -1.98
N TRP A 187 19.51 0.06 -2.33
CA TRP A 187 19.38 1.30 -3.10
C TRP A 187 18.11 2.06 -2.74
N TRP A 188 18.07 3.33 -3.17
CA TRP A 188 16.87 4.17 -3.07
C TRP A 188 16.77 5.15 -4.25
N VAL A 189 15.53 5.60 -4.50
CA VAL A 189 15.18 6.67 -5.45
C VAL A 189 14.31 7.69 -4.71
N ARG A 190 14.71 8.94 -4.70
CA ARG A 190 14.03 10.05 -4.01
C ARG A 190 13.08 10.81 -4.95
N GLY A 191 12.32 11.75 -4.36
CA GLY A 191 11.45 12.68 -5.08
C GLY A 191 10.00 12.20 -5.21
N MET A 192 9.64 11.10 -4.56
CA MET A 192 8.27 10.60 -4.49
C MET A 192 7.40 11.53 -3.63
N ALA A 193 6.09 11.41 -3.77
CA ALA A 193 5.13 12.11 -2.92
C ALA A 193 4.97 11.45 -1.55
N TRP A 194 4.34 12.15 -0.63
CA TRP A 194 4.03 11.66 0.71
C TRP A 194 2.82 10.71 0.69
N GLN A 195 2.69 9.90 1.75
CA GLN A 195 1.64 8.90 1.94
C GLN A 195 1.57 7.89 0.79
N ALA A 196 2.66 7.16 0.58
CA ALA A 196 2.65 6.03 -0.35
C ALA A 196 1.49 5.07 -0.01
N LYS A 197 0.59 4.85 -0.96
CA LYS A 197 -0.62 4.02 -0.80
C LYS A 197 -0.66 2.88 -1.81
N SER A 198 -0.03 3.11 -2.94
CA SER A 198 -0.05 2.21 -4.08
C SER A 198 1.07 1.18 -3.98
N THR A 199 0.72 -0.08 -4.17
CA THR A 199 1.67 -1.18 -4.28
C THR A 199 2.42 -1.07 -5.61
N PRO A 200 3.77 -1.15 -5.62
CA PRO A 200 4.53 -1.19 -6.86
C PRO A 200 4.18 -2.38 -7.75
N VAL A 201 4.34 -2.21 -9.07
CA VAL A 201 4.20 -3.31 -10.03
C VAL A 201 5.59 -3.72 -10.53
N VAL A 202 5.90 -5.01 -10.44
CA VAL A 202 7.16 -5.58 -10.92
C VAL A 202 6.96 -6.22 -12.29
N ALA A 203 7.78 -5.84 -13.27
CA ALA A 203 7.75 -6.41 -14.62
C ALA A 203 9.17 -6.65 -15.12
N GLY A 204 9.67 -7.85 -14.93
CA GLY A 204 11.08 -8.18 -15.22
C GLY A 204 12.05 -7.31 -14.42
N ASP A 205 12.83 -6.48 -15.11
CA ASP A 205 13.79 -5.55 -14.51
C ASP A 205 13.24 -4.14 -14.25
N ILE A 206 11.95 -3.91 -14.52
CA ILE A 206 11.28 -2.63 -14.35
C ILE A 206 10.31 -2.67 -13.18
N LEU A 207 10.31 -1.60 -12.40
CA LEU A 207 9.37 -1.33 -11.32
C LEU A 207 8.51 -0.12 -11.70
N TYR A 208 7.18 -0.28 -11.69
CA TYR A 208 6.27 0.86 -11.84
C TYR A 208 5.79 1.27 -10.46
N VAL A 209 6.13 2.50 -10.07
CA VAL A 209 5.85 3.05 -8.76
C VAL A 209 4.96 4.28 -8.90
N HIS A 210 3.80 4.21 -8.32
CA HIS A 210 2.85 5.32 -8.29
C HIS A 210 2.97 6.08 -6.97
N SER A 211 3.01 7.40 -7.05
CA SER A 211 3.15 8.30 -5.91
C SER A 211 2.27 9.53 -6.10
N TRP A 212 1.41 9.82 -5.13
CA TRP A 212 0.50 10.96 -5.17
C TRP A 212 0.25 11.56 -3.78
N MET A 213 0.19 12.88 -3.73
CA MET A 213 -0.26 13.66 -2.58
C MET A 213 -0.98 14.92 -3.06
N ALA A 214 -1.72 15.60 -2.19
CA ALA A 214 -2.11 16.97 -2.42
C ALA A 214 -0.85 17.82 -2.67
N SER A 215 -0.89 18.66 -3.70
CA SER A 215 0.27 19.45 -4.13
C SER A 215 0.82 20.31 -2.97
N PRO A 216 2.14 20.42 -2.80
CA PRO A 216 2.72 21.35 -1.84
C PRO A 216 2.23 22.79 -2.03
N SER A 217 1.95 23.21 -3.27
CA SER A 217 1.36 24.51 -3.57
C SER A 217 -0.09 24.65 -3.09
N GLU A 218 -0.87 23.57 -3.07
CA GLU A 218 -2.22 23.52 -2.49
C GLU A 218 -2.19 23.60 -0.97
N LEU A 219 -1.09 23.15 -0.35
CA LEU A 219 -0.84 23.23 1.08
C LEU A 219 -0.14 24.54 1.50
N GLY A 220 0.07 25.49 0.56
CA GLY A 220 0.76 26.75 0.85
C GLY A 220 2.28 26.65 1.00
N LEU A 221 2.86 25.46 0.81
CA LEU A 221 4.30 25.21 0.98
C LEU A 221 5.04 25.58 -0.31
N ARG A 222 5.57 26.79 -0.41
CA ARG A 222 6.33 27.28 -1.56
C ARG A 222 7.76 27.65 -1.14
N GLY A 223 8.71 27.31 -2.00
CA GLY A 223 10.11 27.73 -1.87
C GLY A 223 11.11 26.60 -1.64
N SER A 224 12.37 26.94 -1.62
CA SER A 224 13.44 26.01 -1.26
C SER A 224 13.59 25.98 0.26
N VAL A 225 13.59 24.81 0.84
CA VAL A 225 13.85 24.60 2.27
C VAL A 225 15.35 24.33 2.43
N PRO A 226 16.10 25.16 3.20
CA PRO A 226 17.53 25.00 3.37
C PRO A 226 17.89 23.72 4.11
N GLU A 227 19.18 23.39 4.15
CA GLU A 227 19.67 22.32 5.01
C GLU A 227 19.47 22.65 6.48
N PHE A 228 19.30 21.64 7.33
CA PHE A 228 18.99 21.83 8.75
C PHE A 228 20.02 22.72 9.46
N LYS A 229 21.31 22.46 9.20
CA LYS A 229 22.38 23.30 9.73
C LYS A 229 22.20 24.78 9.38
N LYS A 230 21.83 25.07 8.12
CA LYS A 230 21.60 26.47 7.69
C LYS A 230 20.34 27.05 8.33
N ALA A 231 19.30 26.22 8.51
CA ALA A 231 18.10 26.66 9.22
C ALA A 231 18.36 27.00 10.69
N LEU A 232 19.21 26.22 11.38
CA LEU A 232 19.63 26.53 12.74
C LEU A 232 20.46 27.86 12.79
N GLU A 233 21.38 28.07 11.84
CA GLU A 233 22.15 29.33 11.77
C GLU A 233 21.25 30.55 11.59
N ASP A 234 20.15 30.42 10.82
CA ASP A 234 19.31 31.55 10.44
C ASP A 234 18.14 31.79 11.42
N TRP A 235 17.63 30.74 12.06
CA TRP A 235 16.33 30.79 12.78
C TRP A 235 16.35 30.28 14.22
N ASP A 236 17.31 29.48 14.65
CA ASP A 236 17.43 28.98 16.02
C ASP A 236 17.92 30.10 16.94
N ALA A 237 16.98 30.90 17.48
CA ALA A 237 17.27 32.09 18.25
C ALA A 237 17.76 31.79 19.67
N ASP A 238 17.27 30.72 20.27
CA ASP A 238 17.63 30.33 21.64
C ASP A 238 18.80 29.31 21.68
N LYS A 239 19.24 28.83 20.51
CA LYS A 239 20.39 27.92 20.31
C LYS A 239 20.22 26.58 21.00
N ASP A 240 18.99 26.03 21.03
CA ASP A 240 18.70 24.73 21.57
C ASP A 240 19.00 23.59 20.59
N GLY A 241 19.33 23.90 19.32
CA GLY A 241 19.63 22.95 18.25
C GLY A 241 18.38 22.37 17.58
N ARG A 242 17.24 23.04 17.72
CA ARG A 242 15.94 22.71 17.12
C ARG A 242 15.29 23.97 16.56
N ILE A 243 14.17 23.80 15.88
CA ILE A 243 13.36 24.95 15.39
C ILE A 243 12.01 24.89 16.07
N ALA A 244 11.67 25.93 16.81
CA ALA A 244 10.34 26.10 17.42
C ALA A 244 9.36 26.78 16.43
N PRO A 245 8.03 26.67 16.64
CA PRO A 245 7.03 27.36 15.81
C PRO A 245 7.25 28.88 15.76
N ALA A 246 7.67 29.50 16.87
CA ALA A 246 7.92 30.93 16.95
C ALA A 246 9.11 31.38 16.06
N GLU A 247 10.05 30.49 15.83
CA GLU A 247 11.26 30.72 15.04
C GLU A 247 11.07 30.46 13.55
N ALA A 248 10.02 29.70 13.19
CA ALA A 248 9.72 29.39 11.79
C ALA A 248 9.50 30.70 10.97
N PRO A 249 10.19 30.84 9.82
CA PRO A 249 10.15 32.07 9.04
C PRO A 249 8.78 32.29 8.36
N ASP A 250 8.08 31.24 8.03
CA ASP A 250 6.84 31.27 7.26
C ASP A 250 5.62 31.08 8.19
N PRO A 251 4.67 32.07 8.21
CA PRO A 251 3.43 31.94 8.96
C PRO A 251 2.59 30.72 8.56
N GLU A 252 2.62 30.31 7.30
CA GLU A 252 1.89 29.10 6.85
C GLU A 252 2.52 27.83 7.42
N MET A 253 3.84 27.77 7.52
CA MET A 253 4.54 26.70 8.19
C MET A 253 4.10 26.56 9.65
N ARG A 254 3.91 27.66 10.36
CA ARG A 254 3.42 27.67 11.76
C ARG A 254 2.01 27.06 11.87
N LYS A 255 1.11 27.39 10.94
CA LYS A 255 -0.25 26.84 10.91
C LYS A 255 -0.27 25.33 10.65
N LEU A 256 0.69 24.85 9.87
CA LEU A 256 0.82 23.46 9.48
C LEU A 256 1.82 22.66 10.33
N TRP A 257 2.23 23.22 11.48
CA TRP A 257 3.26 22.63 12.36
C TRP A 257 2.99 21.16 12.68
N PHE A 258 1.72 20.81 12.93
CA PHE A 258 1.28 19.43 13.21
C PHE A 258 1.57 18.43 12.09
N LEU A 259 1.90 18.89 10.89
CA LEU A 259 2.32 18.03 9.77
C LEU A 259 3.84 17.74 9.78
N PHE A 260 4.59 18.48 10.54
CA PHE A 260 6.06 18.45 10.58
C PHE A 260 6.58 17.90 11.89
N ASP A 261 5.97 18.26 12.99
CA ASP A 261 6.23 17.75 14.33
C ASP A 261 5.63 16.34 14.47
N LEU A 262 6.41 15.35 14.09
CA LEU A 262 5.95 13.95 13.96
C LEU A 262 5.99 13.21 15.30
N ASP A 263 6.88 13.60 16.20
CA ASP A 263 6.99 13.05 17.55
C ASP A 263 6.15 13.83 18.57
N LYS A 264 5.61 14.99 18.17
CA LYS A 264 4.71 15.86 18.94
C LYS A 264 5.35 16.46 20.18
N ASP A 265 6.64 16.72 20.13
CA ASP A 265 7.35 17.40 21.21
C ASP A 265 7.28 18.96 21.11
N GLY A 266 6.66 19.47 20.05
CA GLY A 266 6.47 20.89 19.79
C GLY A 266 7.62 21.56 19.05
N LEU A 267 8.71 20.84 18.79
CA LEU A 267 9.92 21.35 18.15
C LEU A 267 10.20 20.56 16.88
N MET A 268 11.02 21.10 15.99
CA MET A 268 11.44 20.37 14.78
C MET A 268 12.92 20.01 14.88
N ASN A 269 13.20 18.73 14.93
CA ASN A 269 14.54 18.16 14.91
C ASN A 269 15.04 17.96 13.47
N GLU A 270 16.31 17.52 13.31
CA GLU A 270 16.93 17.33 12.00
C GLU A 270 16.18 16.35 11.10
N ARG A 271 15.67 15.25 11.67
CA ARG A 271 14.89 14.24 10.92
C ARG A 271 13.62 14.86 10.34
N GLU A 272 12.86 15.57 11.15
CA GLU A 272 11.61 16.21 10.77
C GLU A 272 11.84 17.32 9.74
N TRP A 273 12.90 18.11 9.94
CA TRP A 273 13.33 19.11 8.97
C TRP A 273 13.69 18.50 7.61
N ASN A 274 14.41 17.37 7.58
CA ASN A 274 14.74 16.68 6.34
C ASN A 274 13.51 16.09 5.66
N ILE A 275 12.51 15.64 6.41
CA ILE A 275 11.21 15.21 5.89
C ILE A 275 10.44 16.41 5.30
N HIS A 276 10.48 17.57 5.96
CA HIS A 276 9.92 18.81 5.44
C HIS A 276 10.58 19.21 4.10
N ARG A 277 11.91 19.14 4.02
CA ARG A 277 12.66 19.36 2.79
C ARG A 277 12.25 18.39 1.67
N ALA A 278 12.15 17.11 1.99
CA ALA A 278 11.71 16.09 1.04
C ALA A 278 10.28 16.38 0.52
N ARG A 279 9.39 16.84 1.40
CA ARG A 279 8.02 17.28 1.02
C ARG A 279 8.05 18.45 0.04
N ALA A 280 8.88 19.46 0.27
CA ALA A 280 8.98 20.63 -0.59
C ALA A 280 9.48 20.32 -2.01
N THR A 281 10.26 19.24 -2.17
CA THR A 281 10.79 18.77 -3.46
C THR A 281 10.01 17.60 -4.06
N ALA A 282 9.04 17.06 -3.35
CA ALA A 282 8.24 15.91 -3.76
C ALA A 282 7.43 16.18 -5.02
N ARG A 283 7.31 15.17 -5.86
CA ARG A 283 6.54 15.23 -7.11
C ARG A 283 5.60 14.05 -7.24
N ASN A 284 4.38 14.37 -7.62
CA ASN A 284 3.42 13.35 -8.01
C ASN A 284 3.86 12.69 -9.31
N GLY A 285 3.68 11.39 -9.43
CA GLY A 285 4.04 10.68 -10.65
C GLY A 285 3.77 9.18 -10.60
N LEU A 286 3.62 8.61 -11.77
CA LEU A 286 3.86 7.20 -12.02
C LEU A 286 5.25 7.10 -12.65
N TYR A 287 6.14 6.38 -12.02
CA TYR A 287 7.54 6.24 -12.42
C TYR A 287 7.79 4.83 -12.93
N ALA A 288 8.55 4.71 -14.03
CA ALA A 288 9.21 3.46 -14.38
C ALA A 288 10.66 3.53 -13.91
N LEU A 289 11.05 2.61 -13.06
CA LEU A 289 12.38 2.53 -12.48
C LEU A 289 13.08 1.27 -12.98
N ARG A 290 14.35 1.39 -13.37
CA ARG A 290 15.24 0.25 -13.67
C ARG A 290 16.48 0.36 -12.80
N PRO A 291 16.45 -0.19 -11.58
CA PRO A 291 17.60 -0.11 -10.67
C PRO A 291 18.76 -1.00 -11.09
N GLY A 292 18.51 -2.08 -11.84
CA GLY A 292 19.54 -3.03 -12.26
C GLY A 292 20.31 -3.63 -11.07
N ALA A 293 21.64 -3.64 -11.17
CA ALA A 293 22.55 -4.03 -10.08
C ALA A 293 23.05 -2.81 -9.27
N GLY A 294 22.39 -1.66 -9.40
CA GLY A 294 22.77 -0.43 -8.74
C GLY A 294 22.68 -0.50 -7.21
N ARG A 295 23.50 0.30 -6.54
CA ARG A 295 23.52 0.44 -5.07
C ARG A 295 23.58 1.91 -4.68
N GLY A 296 23.06 2.23 -3.49
CA GLY A 296 23.06 3.60 -3.00
C GLY A 296 21.94 4.46 -3.61
N ASP A 297 22.20 5.73 -3.79
CA ASP A 297 21.27 6.69 -4.38
C ASP A 297 21.20 6.55 -5.90
N LEU A 298 20.06 6.11 -6.40
CA LEU A 298 19.79 5.92 -7.83
C LEU A 298 18.81 6.97 -8.38
N THR A 299 18.59 8.06 -7.68
CA THR A 299 17.60 9.10 -8.03
C THR A 299 17.75 9.59 -9.47
N ASP A 300 18.99 9.84 -9.90
CA ASP A 300 19.29 10.39 -11.23
C ASP A 300 19.51 9.32 -12.31
N SER A 301 19.65 8.04 -11.93
CA SER A 301 20.06 7.00 -12.86
C SER A 301 19.01 5.90 -13.10
N ALA A 302 18.11 5.65 -12.16
CA ALA A 302 17.15 4.55 -12.28
C ALA A 302 15.85 4.93 -12.99
N VAL A 303 15.51 6.22 -13.09
CA VAL A 303 14.24 6.67 -13.67
C VAL A 303 14.30 6.61 -15.19
N LEU A 304 13.49 5.74 -15.81
CA LEU A 304 13.36 5.64 -17.26
C LEU A 304 12.41 6.71 -17.80
N TRP A 305 11.26 6.85 -17.18
CA TRP A 305 10.26 7.86 -17.51
C TRP A 305 9.36 8.15 -16.31
N ARG A 306 8.65 9.27 -16.38
CA ARG A 306 7.65 9.69 -15.39
C ARG A 306 6.41 10.24 -16.10
N TYR A 307 5.23 9.81 -15.63
CA TYR A 307 3.93 10.32 -16.03
C TYR A 307 3.28 11.07 -14.87
N GLU A 308 2.80 12.32 -15.10
CA GLU A 308 2.38 13.22 -14.01
C GLU A 308 0.90 13.61 -14.06
N LYS A 309 0.16 13.20 -15.09
CA LYS A 309 -1.22 13.66 -15.30
C LYS A 309 -2.25 12.64 -14.81
N GLY A 310 -3.39 13.13 -14.28
CA GLY A 310 -4.53 12.27 -13.99
C GLY A 310 -4.22 11.09 -13.07
N LEU A 311 -3.37 11.29 -12.07
CA LEU A 311 -2.93 10.27 -11.15
C LEU A 311 -4.03 9.91 -10.14
N PRO A 312 -4.23 8.63 -9.82
CA PRO A 312 -5.14 8.22 -8.74
C PRO A 312 -4.57 8.57 -7.37
N ASN A 313 -5.43 8.71 -6.37
CA ASN A 313 -4.99 8.91 -4.98
C ASN A 313 -4.62 7.56 -4.30
N ILE A 314 -5.42 6.52 -4.49
CA ILE A 314 -5.29 5.25 -3.75
C ILE A 314 -5.06 4.05 -4.67
N PRO A 315 -5.85 3.82 -5.75
CA PRO A 315 -5.71 2.62 -6.55
C PRO A 315 -4.30 2.39 -7.08
N SER A 316 -3.81 1.17 -6.94
CA SER A 316 -2.55 0.75 -7.54
C SER A 316 -2.70 0.55 -9.05
N PRO A 317 -1.67 0.82 -9.85
CA PRO A 317 -1.69 0.46 -11.27
C PRO A 317 -1.70 -1.06 -11.46
N VAL A 318 -2.12 -1.51 -12.64
CA VAL A 318 -2.01 -2.92 -13.05
C VAL A 318 -1.38 -3.01 -14.43
N LEU A 319 -0.39 -3.89 -14.57
CA LEU A 319 0.21 -4.22 -15.86
C LEU A 319 -0.41 -5.51 -16.38
N TYR A 320 -1.03 -5.44 -17.56
CA TYR A 320 -1.65 -6.60 -18.19
C TYR A 320 -1.56 -6.52 -19.72
N LYS A 321 -1.17 -7.62 -20.37
CA LYS A 321 -1.00 -7.69 -21.84
C LYS A 321 -0.16 -6.53 -22.40
N ASN A 322 0.95 -6.23 -21.73
CA ASN A 322 1.88 -5.15 -22.10
C ASN A 322 1.20 -3.75 -22.17
N VAL A 323 0.19 -3.50 -21.35
CA VAL A 323 -0.44 -2.19 -21.15
C VAL A 323 -0.49 -1.92 -19.64
N LEU A 324 -0.07 -0.72 -19.24
CA LEU A 324 -0.10 -0.29 -17.85
C LEU A 324 -1.35 0.58 -17.62
N TYR A 325 -2.22 0.15 -16.72
CA TYR A 325 -3.48 0.83 -16.46
C TYR A 325 -3.47 1.53 -15.12
N MET A 326 -4.04 2.73 -15.09
CA MET A 326 -4.35 3.47 -13.87
C MET A 326 -5.83 3.82 -13.86
N LEU A 327 -6.45 3.70 -12.69
CA LEU A 327 -7.84 4.08 -12.46
C LEU A 327 -7.93 5.19 -11.42
N LYS A 328 -8.41 6.35 -11.83
CA LYS A 328 -8.59 7.54 -10.99
C LYS A 328 -10.05 7.70 -10.58
N GLU A 329 -10.27 8.44 -9.49
CA GLU A 329 -11.59 8.91 -9.04
C GLU A 329 -12.37 9.54 -10.20
N GLY A 330 -13.70 9.35 -10.22
CA GLY A 330 -14.57 9.73 -11.32
C GLY A 330 -14.52 8.76 -12.50
N GLY A 331 -13.99 7.54 -12.29
CA GLY A 331 -13.96 6.47 -13.28
C GLY A 331 -13.05 6.75 -14.47
N ILE A 332 -12.00 7.54 -14.30
CA ILE A 332 -11.05 7.83 -15.38
C ILE A 332 -10.03 6.70 -15.47
N LEU A 333 -10.13 5.89 -16.53
CA LEU A 333 -9.19 4.81 -16.84
C LEU A 333 -8.18 5.29 -17.88
N THR A 334 -6.90 5.21 -17.54
CA THR A 334 -5.77 5.55 -18.42
C THR A 334 -4.97 4.29 -18.73
N ALA A 335 -4.80 3.98 -20.01
CA ALA A 335 -3.90 2.96 -20.53
C ALA A 335 -2.62 3.64 -21.01
N LEU A 336 -1.47 3.15 -20.58
CA LEU A 336 -0.14 3.65 -20.90
C LEU A 336 0.69 2.56 -21.57
N ASP A 337 1.55 2.98 -22.49
CA ASP A 337 2.66 2.15 -22.96
C ASP A 337 3.68 1.99 -21.82
N PRO A 338 3.95 0.78 -21.34
CA PRO A 338 4.85 0.56 -20.23
C PRO A 338 6.32 0.89 -20.54
N ALA A 339 6.71 0.91 -21.81
CA ALA A 339 8.08 1.20 -22.22
C ALA A 339 8.37 2.71 -22.21
N SER A 340 7.41 3.54 -22.57
CA SER A 340 7.58 4.99 -22.76
C SER A 340 6.78 5.86 -21.79
N GLY A 341 5.77 5.32 -21.10
CA GLY A 341 4.80 6.09 -20.32
C GLY A 341 3.82 6.92 -21.17
N SER A 342 3.81 6.73 -22.49
CA SER A 342 2.89 7.43 -23.39
C SER A 342 1.45 6.95 -23.20
N VAL A 343 0.49 7.89 -23.24
CA VAL A 343 -0.93 7.55 -23.15
C VAL A 343 -1.37 6.87 -24.44
N LEU A 344 -1.85 5.64 -24.34
CA LEU A 344 -2.49 4.89 -25.42
C LEU A 344 -3.96 5.29 -25.51
N LYS A 345 -4.67 5.24 -24.38
CA LYS A 345 -6.06 5.65 -24.28
C LYS A 345 -6.37 6.18 -22.88
N GLN A 346 -7.14 7.25 -22.82
CA GLN A 346 -7.76 7.73 -21.59
C GLN A 346 -9.25 7.98 -21.82
N GLY A 347 -10.08 7.55 -20.90
CA GLY A 347 -11.53 7.76 -21.01
C GLY A 347 -12.23 7.51 -19.68
N ARG A 348 -13.53 7.77 -19.66
CA ARG A 348 -14.39 7.54 -18.51
C ARG A 348 -15.05 6.18 -18.60
N LEU A 349 -15.22 5.54 -17.47
CA LEU A 349 -16.01 4.31 -17.32
C LEU A 349 -17.49 4.71 -17.19
N GLU A 350 -18.16 4.95 -18.32
CA GLU A 350 -19.56 5.35 -18.33
C GLU A 350 -20.43 4.35 -17.54
N GLY A 351 -21.29 4.87 -16.67
CA GLY A 351 -22.09 4.09 -15.72
C GLY A 351 -21.37 3.76 -14.40
N ALA A 352 -20.07 4.12 -14.25
CA ALA A 352 -19.28 3.91 -13.04
C ALA A 352 -18.36 5.12 -12.75
N LEU A 353 -18.92 6.33 -12.78
CA LEU A 353 -18.22 7.63 -12.60
C LEU A 353 -18.04 8.02 -11.13
N GLU A 354 -17.70 7.10 -10.28
CA GLU A 354 -17.74 7.23 -8.83
C GLU A 354 -16.32 7.30 -8.21
N PRO A 355 -16.20 7.47 -6.88
CA PRO A 355 -14.93 7.31 -6.19
C PRO A 355 -14.41 5.87 -6.27
N TYR A 356 -13.08 5.72 -6.35
CA TYR A 356 -12.41 4.43 -6.36
C TYR A 356 -11.35 4.36 -5.25
N PHE A 357 -11.42 3.30 -4.44
CA PHE A 357 -10.43 2.92 -3.45
C PHE A 357 -9.81 1.56 -3.79
N ALA A 358 -10.62 0.67 -4.32
CA ALA A 358 -10.18 -0.62 -4.84
C ALA A 358 -9.30 -0.46 -6.07
N SER A 359 -8.23 -1.22 -6.15
CA SER A 359 -7.38 -1.28 -7.33
C SER A 359 -8.03 -2.12 -8.44
N PRO A 360 -7.79 -1.82 -9.72
CA PRO A 360 -8.18 -2.70 -10.81
C PRO A 360 -7.43 -4.03 -10.72
N VAL A 361 -8.08 -5.11 -11.15
CA VAL A 361 -7.45 -6.42 -11.34
C VAL A 361 -7.66 -6.90 -12.77
N ALA A 362 -6.80 -7.79 -13.27
CA ALA A 362 -6.82 -8.22 -14.66
C ALA A 362 -6.74 -9.75 -14.78
N GLY A 363 -7.49 -10.29 -15.71
CA GLY A 363 -7.50 -11.71 -16.05
C GLY A 363 -8.42 -12.00 -17.24
N ASP A 364 -8.20 -13.10 -17.94
CA ASP A 364 -9.03 -13.57 -19.07
C ASP A 364 -9.30 -12.49 -20.13
N GLY A 365 -8.28 -11.69 -20.47
CA GLY A 365 -8.40 -10.62 -21.45
C GLY A 365 -9.17 -9.39 -20.96
N LYS A 366 -9.48 -9.30 -19.69
CA LYS A 366 -10.34 -8.27 -19.09
C LYS A 366 -9.67 -7.57 -17.92
N LEU A 367 -10.13 -6.34 -17.65
CA LEU A 367 -9.94 -5.65 -16.38
C LEU A 367 -11.27 -5.67 -15.63
N PHE A 368 -11.17 -5.76 -14.32
CA PHE A 368 -12.30 -5.67 -13.41
C PHE A 368 -12.02 -4.55 -12.41
N THR A 369 -12.96 -3.61 -12.30
CA THR A 369 -12.88 -2.49 -11.37
C THR A 369 -14.16 -2.41 -10.55
N VAL A 370 -14.07 -2.04 -9.30
CA VAL A 370 -15.25 -1.80 -8.47
C VAL A 370 -15.14 -0.43 -7.82
N SER A 371 -16.20 0.37 -7.94
CA SER A 371 -16.27 1.69 -7.30
C SER A 371 -16.62 1.56 -5.82
N LEU A 372 -16.45 2.66 -5.08
CA LEU A 372 -16.86 2.73 -3.67
C LEU A 372 -18.34 2.36 -3.48
N ASN A 373 -19.22 2.79 -4.38
CA ASN A 373 -20.66 2.54 -4.26
C ASN A 373 -21.11 1.23 -4.94
N GLY A 374 -20.16 0.33 -5.26
CA GLY A 374 -20.47 -1.02 -5.74
C GLY A 374 -20.70 -1.17 -7.24
N LYS A 375 -20.32 -0.17 -8.08
CA LYS A 375 -20.36 -0.35 -9.53
C LYS A 375 -19.19 -1.22 -9.98
N LEU A 376 -19.47 -2.44 -10.38
CA LEU A 376 -18.52 -3.38 -10.96
C LEU A 376 -18.48 -3.20 -12.47
N ALA A 377 -17.39 -2.69 -13.01
CA ALA A 377 -17.16 -2.58 -14.43
C ALA A 377 -16.24 -3.69 -14.93
N VAL A 378 -16.65 -4.34 -16.02
CA VAL A 378 -15.87 -5.31 -16.79
C VAL A 378 -15.43 -4.65 -18.09
N ILE A 379 -14.12 -4.66 -18.35
CA ILE A 379 -13.52 -3.90 -19.45
C ILE A 379 -12.66 -4.86 -20.27
N GLU A 380 -12.80 -4.87 -21.58
CA GLU A 380 -11.88 -5.54 -22.49
C GLU A 380 -10.51 -4.88 -22.39
N ALA A 381 -9.48 -5.66 -22.05
CA ALA A 381 -8.14 -5.16 -21.86
C ALA A 381 -7.41 -5.00 -23.21
N GLY A 382 -6.75 -3.86 -23.40
CA GLY A 382 -5.96 -3.53 -24.59
C GLY A 382 -5.62 -2.05 -24.62
N ALA A 383 -4.80 -1.64 -25.59
CA ALA A 383 -4.49 -0.23 -25.83
C ALA A 383 -5.76 0.61 -26.03
N GLU A 384 -6.72 0.06 -26.78
CA GLU A 384 -8.04 0.64 -27.08
C GLU A 384 -9.16 0.03 -26.24
N TRP A 385 -8.93 -0.17 -24.94
CA TRP A 385 -9.87 -0.80 -24.02
C TRP A 385 -11.34 -0.36 -24.21
N LYS A 386 -12.28 -1.27 -23.94
CA LYS A 386 -13.73 -1.03 -24.09
C LYS A 386 -14.49 -1.54 -22.88
N ILE A 387 -15.52 -0.81 -22.46
CA ILE A 387 -16.44 -1.28 -21.41
C ILE A 387 -17.30 -2.40 -22.01
N LEU A 388 -17.31 -3.55 -21.39
CA LEU A 388 -18.15 -4.69 -21.75
C LEU A 388 -19.46 -4.68 -20.98
N SER A 389 -19.41 -4.38 -19.67
CA SER A 389 -20.58 -4.27 -18.82
C SER A 389 -20.29 -3.45 -17.56
N VAL A 390 -21.35 -2.90 -16.99
CA VAL A 390 -21.35 -2.31 -15.66
C VAL A 390 -22.52 -2.89 -14.89
N SER A 391 -22.26 -3.44 -13.71
CA SER A 391 -23.28 -4.01 -12.80
C SER A 391 -23.25 -3.25 -11.49
N ASP A 392 -24.40 -3.15 -10.84
CA ASP A 392 -24.54 -2.53 -9.53
C ASP A 392 -24.67 -3.62 -8.45
N LEU A 393 -23.79 -3.64 -7.48
CA LEU A 393 -23.84 -4.55 -6.34
C LEU A 393 -24.70 -4.01 -5.19
N GLY A 394 -25.09 -2.73 -5.25
CA GLY A 394 -25.97 -2.09 -4.29
C GLY A 394 -25.37 -1.81 -2.92
N GLU A 395 -24.07 -2.01 -2.74
CA GLU A 395 -23.38 -1.86 -1.46
C GLU A 395 -21.97 -1.26 -1.64
N GLU A 396 -21.46 -0.64 -0.59
CA GLU A 396 -20.08 -0.14 -0.60
C GLU A 396 -19.03 -1.23 -0.78
N CYS A 397 -18.04 -0.91 -1.63
CA CYS A 397 -16.87 -1.75 -1.91
C CYS A 397 -15.58 -0.98 -1.65
N TRP A 398 -14.84 -1.41 -0.64
CA TRP A 398 -13.52 -0.85 -0.32
C TRP A 398 -12.38 -1.77 -0.78
N ALA A 399 -12.65 -3.05 -0.88
CA ALA A 399 -11.65 -4.09 -1.14
C ALA A 399 -11.34 -4.22 -2.62
N THR A 400 -10.08 -4.37 -2.95
CA THR A 400 -9.64 -4.80 -4.28
C THR A 400 -10.21 -6.19 -4.58
N PRO A 401 -10.84 -6.43 -5.74
CA PRO A 401 -11.29 -7.76 -6.13
C PRO A 401 -10.15 -8.77 -6.21
N ALA A 402 -10.46 -10.05 -6.09
CA ALA A 402 -9.49 -11.12 -6.27
C ALA A 402 -9.89 -12.04 -7.43
N ILE A 403 -8.90 -12.52 -8.19
CA ILE A 403 -9.11 -13.51 -9.25
C ILE A 403 -8.40 -14.80 -8.87
N ALA A 404 -9.14 -15.91 -8.85
CA ALA A 404 -8.58 -17.22 -8.59
C ALA A 404 -9.41 -18.32 -9.25
N GLY A 405 -8.72 -19.30 -9.86
CA GLY A 405 -9.35 -20.47 -10.48
C GLY A 405 -10.46 -20.12 -11.47
N GLY A 406 -10.22 -19.10 -12.31
CA GLY A 406 -11.17 -18.62 -13.32
C GLY A 406 -12.40 -17.88 -12.76
N ARG A 407 -12.37 -17.46 -11.51
CA ARG A 407 -13.47 -16.73 -10.84
C ARG A 407 -13.00 -15.40 -10.31
N LEU A 408 -13.90 -14.42 -10.31
CA LEU A 408 -13.74 -13.11 -9.70
C LEU A 408 -14.48 -13.08 -8.36
N TYR A 409 -13.81 -12.65 -7.31
CA TYR A 409 -14.38 -12.46 -5.98
C TYR A 409 -14.40 -10.97 -5.65
N VAL A 410 -15.57 -10.48 -5.27
CA VAL A 410 -15.77 -9.08 -4.89
C VAL A 410 -16.37 -9.06 -3.49
N ARG A 411 -15.77 -8.27 -2.61
CA ARG A 411 -16.27 -8.08 -1.26
C ARG A 411 -16.94 -6.74 -1.12
N THR A 412 -18.18 -6.75 -0.67
CA THR A 412 -18.95 -5.57 -0.27
C THR A 412 -18.97 -5.42 1.25
N ALA A 413 -19.71 -4.46 1.75
CA ALA A 413 -19.88 -4.23 3.19
C ALA A 413 -20.44 -5.47 3.92
N SER A 414 -21.41 -6.18 3.33
CA SER A 414 -22.11 -7.29 3.98
C SER A 414 -21.86 -8.66 3.33
N ALA A 415 -21.34 -8.73 2.10
CA ALA A 415 -21.29 -9.95 1.31
C ALA A 415 -19.97 -10.18 0.57
N ILE A 416 -19.76 -11.41 0.12
CA ILE A 416 -18.75 -11.79 -0.87
C ILE A 416 -19.49 -12.35 -2.07
N TYR A 417 -19.28 -11.74 -3.22
CA TYR A 417 -19.78 -12.21 -4.49
C TYR A 417 -18.70 -13.03 -5.21
N CYS A 418 -19.12 -14.11 -5.85
CA CYS A 418 -18.28 -14.94 -6.71
C CYS A 418 -18.88 -14.97 -8.11
N PHE A 419 -18.14 -14.44 -9.08
CA PHE A 419 -18.52 -14.44 -10.49
C PHE A 419 -17.62 -15.38 -11.27
N GLY A 420 -18.21 -16.16 -12.18
CA GLY A 420 -17.49 -17.09 -13.05
C GLY A 420 -18.43 -18.12 -13.63
N ASN A 421 -17.92 -18.94 -14.53
CA ASN A 421 -18.71 -20.03 -15.10
C ASN A 421 -19.07 -21.05 -14.00
N LYS A 422 -20.29 -21.58 -14.04
CA LYS A 422 -20.64 -22.71 -13.19
C LYS A 422 -19.64 -23.83 -13.46
N PRO A 423 -19.21 -24.60 -12.42
CA PRO A 423 -18.51 -25.84 -12.67
C PRO A 423 -19.32 -26.65 -13.67
N GLN A 424 -18.70 -27.10 -14.74
CA GLN A 424 -19.35 -28.16 -15.54
C GLN A 424 -19.47 -29.40 -14.64
N PRO A 425 -20.60 -30.05 -14.63
CA PRO A 425 -20.86 -31.24 -13.81
C PRO A 425 -19.91 -32.39 -14.13
#